data_111bbd7960df127ba11bbd81895eab3e
#
_entry.id   111bbd7960df127ba11bbd81895eab3e
#
_cell.length_a   1.000
_cell.length_b   1.000
_cell.length_c   1.000
_cell.angle_alpha   90.00
_cell.angle_beta   90.00
_cell.angle_gamma   90.00
#
_symmetry.space_group_name_H-M   'P 1'
#
loop_
_entity.id
_entity.type
_entity.pdbx_description
1 polymer ?
#
loop_
_entity_poly.entity_id
_entity_poly.type
_entity_poly.pdbx_seq_one_letter_code
_entity_poly.pdbx_strand_id
1 'polypeptide(L)'
;MSLLTCDNVHVNYGPVRALTGASFTLGTGRICGLIGMNGSGKSTLFKAIMGVVPMHAGSITLDGQPVGGNRTGSRSKNAHRHRAGLVSYVPQSEEIDWTFPISVREVVNMGRYRNLGITRHLRAADRAAVDEALARVELTDLADRQIGALSGGQRKRAFVARAIAQGAQMLLLDEPFAGVDKRSEAMLIQVIKQLRDEGATVLVSTHDLATLRQFADEALLLRRRILMHDTPEKVLAPENLVRAFGMEVDAGAPIVATTEGVALEEKE
;
A
#
# COMPACT_ATOMS: atom_id res chain seq x y z
N MET A 1 15.94 -7.06 -11.10
CA MET A 1 15.57 -5.85 -11.88
C MET A 1 14.76 -4.94 -10.96
N SER A 2 14.83 -3.62 -11.12
CA SER A 2 14.03 -2.68 -10.35
C SER A 2 12.62 -2.57 -10.95
N LEU A 3 11.59 -2.76 -10.14
CA LEU A 3 10.19 -2.55 -10.55
C LEU A 3 9.80 -1.08 -10.38
N LEU A 4 10.13 -0.48 -9.24
CA LEU A 4 9.82 0.91 -8.91
C LEU A 4 11.12 1.66 -8.62
N THR A 5 11.29 2.83 -9.26
CA THR A 5 12.34 3.78 -8.91
C THR A 5 11.72 5.16 -8.68
N CYS A 6 11.94 5.71 -7.52
CA CYS A 6 11.66 7.10 -7.18
C CYS A 6 12.99 7.86 -7.11
N ASP A 7 13.10 8.94 -7.84
CA ASP A 7 14.30 9.79 -7.87
C ASP A 7 13.94 11.23 -7.56
N ASN A 8 14.43 11.72 -6.42
CA ASN A 8 14.28 13.10 -5.94
C ASN A 8 12.84 13.63 -6.02
N VAL A 9 11.87 12.82 -5.57
CA VAL A 9 10.44 13.12 -5.69
C VAL A 9 10.01 14.22 -4.73
N HIS A 10 9.45 15.30 -5.28
CA HIS A 10 8.87 16.42 -4.53
C HIS A 10 7.38 16.55 -4.83
N VAL A 11 6.57 16.64 -3.77
CA VAL A 11 5.12 16.88 -3.88
C VAL A 11 4.71 17.98 -2.90
N ASN A 12 3.98 18.96 -3.41
CA ASN A 12 3.47 20.09 -2.61
C ASN A 12 1.94 20.19 -2.74
N TYR A 13 1.26 20.49 -1.65
CA TYR A 13 -0.14 20.89 -1.59
C TYR A 13 -0.21 22.37 -1.16
N GLY A 14 -0.26 23.27 -2.14
CA GLY A 14 -0.12 24.70 -1.88
C GLY A 14 1.21 24.98 -1.16
N PRO A 15 1.19 25.61 0.03
CA PRO A 15 2.41 25.90 0.81
C PRO A 15 3.00 24.67 1.52
N VAL A 16 2.23 23.58 1.65
CA VAL A 16 2.65 22.40 2.39
C VAL A 16 3.53 21.50 1.52
N ARG A 17 4.79 21.34 1.93
CA ARG A 17 5.74 20.40 1.31
C ARG A 17 5.50 18.99 1.88
N ALA A 18 4.77 18.15 1.15
CA ALA A 18 4.44 16.80 1.58
C ALA A 18 5.58 15.81 1.35
N LEU A 19 6.31 15.94 0.21
CA LEU A 19 7.54 15.20 -0.05
C LEU A 19 8.64 16.18 -0.48
N THR A 20 9.87 15.95 -0.01
CA THR A 20 11.03 16.84 -0.19
C THR A 20 12.26 16.07 -0.65
N GLY A 21 12.20 15.43 -1.81
CA GLY A 21 13.31 14.67 -2.38
C GLY A 21 13.32 13.21 -1.93
N ALA A 22 12.19 12.52 -2.03
CA ALA A 22 12.13 11.08 -1.74
C ALA A 22 12.81 10.30 -2.87
N SER A 23 13.85 9.52 -2.52
CA SER A 23 14.60 8.67 -3.46
C SER A 23 14.77 7.27 -2.90
N PHE A 24 14.35 6.25 -3.67
CA PHE A 24 14.53 4.84 -3.37
C PHE A 24 14.21 3.98 -4.59
N THR A 25 14.59 2.70 -4.52
CA THR A 25 14.31 1.72 -5.58
C THR A 25 13.82 0.43 -4.94
N LEU A 26 12.74 -0.17 -5.49
CA LEU A 26 12.25 -1.48 -5.08
C LEU A 26 12.44 -2.49 -6.22
N GLY A 27 12.93 -3.68 -5.86
CA GLY A 27 13.00 -4.83 -6.76
C GLY A 27 11.66 -5.53 -6.94
N THR A 28 11.60 -6.48 -7.87
CA THR A 28 10.46 -7.38 -8.05
C THR A 28 10.41 -8.45 -6.96
N GLY A 29 9.19 -8.91 -6.59
CA GLY A 29 9.00 -10.02 -5.66
C GLY A 29 9.52 -9.71 -4.24
N ARG A 30 9.25 -8.52 -3.73
CA ARG A 30 9.64 -8.06 -2.39
C ARG A 30 8.46 -7.47 -1.64
N ILE A 31 8.48 -7.64 -0.32
CA ILE A 31 7.61 -6.91 0.60
C ILE A 31 8.44 -5.83 1.27
N CYS A 32 8.08 -4.58 1.02
CA CYS A 32 8.72 -3.41 1.62
C CYS A 32 7.77 -2.71 2.59
N GLY A 33 8.21 -2.51 3.82
CA GLY A 33 7.51 -1.72 4.82
C GLY A 33 7.75 -0.23 4.64
N LEU A 34 6.72 0.60 4.65
CA LEU A 34 6.82 2.06 4.64
C LEU A 34 6.46 2.60 6.02
N ILE A 35 7.47 3.06 6.74
CA ILE A 35 7.37 3.50 8.13
C ILE A 35 7.48 5.02 8.19
N GLY A 36 6.66 5.65 9.02
CA GLY A 36 6.70 7.08 9.25
C GLY A 36 5.51 7.55 10.08
N MET A 37 5.69 8.66 10.78
CA MET A 37 4.60 9.28 11.57
C MET A 37 3.45 9.75 10.70
N ASN A 38 2.33 10.12 11.34
CA ASN A 38 1.25 10.83 10.67
C ASN A 38 1.78 12.15 10.08
N GLY A 39 1.41 12.44 8.83
CA GLY A 39 1.93 13.61 8.11
C GLY A 39 3.36 13.45 7.56
N SER A 40 4.01 12.27 7.68
CA SER A 40 5.34 12.02 7.08
C SER A 40 5.35 11.96 5.57
N GLY A 41 4.16 11.81 4.92
CA GLY A 41 4.02 11.74 3.46
C GLY A 41 3.72 10.36 2.88
N LYS A 42 3.40 9.33 3.70
CA LYS A 42 3.12 7.94 3.23
C LYS A 42 2.04 7.90 2.15
N SER A 43 0.84 8.38 2.44
CA SER A 43 -0.28 8.39 1.48
C SER A 43 0.00 9.32 0.29
N THR A 44 0.78 10.39 0.48
CA THR A 44 1.23 11.24 -0.64
C THR A 44 2.19 10.49 -1.56
N LEU A 45 3.10 9.70 -1.01
CA LEU A 45 4.01 8.86 -1.78
C LEU A 45 3.22 7.82 -2.60
N PHE A 46 2.24 7.15 -2.00
CA PHE A 46 1.34 6.23 -2.71
C PHE A 46 0.58 6.94 -3.84
N LYS A 47 -0.01 8.10 -3.56
CA LYS A 47 -0.71 8.92 -4.58
C LYS A 47 0.23 9.38 -5.70
N ALA A 48 1.51 9.67 -5.40
CA ALA A 48 2.51 10.01 -6.40
C ALA A 48 2.90 8.79 -7.26
N ILE A 49 3.13 7.62 -6.67
CA ILE A 49 3.39 6.36 -7.38
C ILE A 49 2.22 6.00 -8.31
N MET A 50 1.00 6.22 -7.88
CA MET A 50 -0.19 6.03 -8.73
C MET A 50 -0.35 7.12 -9.81
N GLY A 51 0.42 8.21 -9.75
CA GLY A 51 0.28 9.35 -10.66
C GLY A 51 -1.03 10.14 -10.46
N VAL A 52 -1.65 10.02 -9.28
CA VAL A 52 -2.89 10.74 -8.89
C VAL A 52 -2.57 12.18 -8.53
N VAL A 53 -1.44 12.42 -7.86
CA VAL A 53 -0.96 13.77 -7.53
C VAL A 53 0.21 14.17 -8.43
N PRO A 54 0.27 15.44 -8.86
CA PRO A 54 1.39 15.92 -9.66
C PRO A 54 2.65 16.06 -8.80
N MET A 55 3.78 15.62 -9.34
CA MET A 55 5.10 15.91 -8.76
C MET A 55 5.52 17.34 -9.12
N HIS A 56 6.12 18.04 -8.15
CA HIS A 56 6.72 19.35 -8.38
C HIS A 56 8.11 19.22 -9.03
N ALA A 57 8.88 18.23 -8.60
CA ALA A 57 10.18 17.86 -9.16
C ALA A 57 10.46 16.36 -8.93
N GLY A 58 11.49 15.85 -9.58
CA GLY A 58 11.89 14.46 -9.53
C GLY A 58 11.19 13.59 -10.57
N SER A 59 11.40 12.29 -10.46
CA SER A 59 10.79 11.31 -11.36
C SER A 59 10.41 10.02 -10.62
N ILE A 60 9.39 9.35 -11.13
CA ILE A 60 9.02 8.00 -10.71
C ILE A 60 8.95 7.15 -11.98
N THR A 61 9.61 5.99 -11.98
CA THR A 61 9.48 4.99 -13.02
C THR A 61 8.95 3.69 -12.44
N LEU A 62 8.06 3.04 -13.18
CA LEU A 62 7.50 1.73 -12.85
C LEU A 62 7.67 0.82 -14.06
N ASP A 63 8.36 -0.32 -13.87
CA ASP A 63 8.74 -1.23 -14.95
C ASP A 63 9.43 -0.48 -16.11
N GLY A 64 10.38 0.39 -15.78
CA GLY A 64 11.09 1.24 -16.72
C GLY A 64 10.27 2.35 -17.39
N GLN A 65 8.97 2.46 -17.10
CA GLN A 65 8.09 3.47 -17.69
C GLN A 65 7.82 4.63 -16.71
N PRO A 66 7.86 5.89 -17.17
CA PRO A 66 7.67 7.04 -16.29
C PRO A 66 6.24 7.11 -15.75
N VAL A 67 6.12 7.40 -14.45
CA VAL A 67 4.88 7.67 -13.74
C VAL A 67 4.66 9.17 -13.63
N GLY A 68 3.56 9.68 -14.18
CA GLY A 68 3.27 11.12 -14.19
C GLY A 68 4.13 11.86 -15.21
N GLY A 69 3.60 12.98 -15.73
CA GLY A 69 4.37 13.97 -16.48
C GLY A 69 4.50 15.21 -15.60
N ASN A 70 5.65 15.86 -15.60
CA ASN A 70 5.76 17.24 -15.14
C ASN A 70 4.69 18.09 -15.87
N ARG A 71 4.21 19.16 -15.23
CA ARG A 71 3.16 20.07 -15.75
C ARG A 71 3.36 20.56 -17.20
N THR A 72 4.50 20.27 -17.83
CA THR A 72 4.89 20.66 -19.18
C THR A 72 4.94 19.53 -20.22
N GLY A 73 4.69 18.26 -19.83
CA GLY A 73 4.82 17.11 -20.74
C GLY A 73 3.48 16.44 -21.04
N SER A 74 3.26 16.11 -22.29
CA SER A 74 2.11 15.38 -22.82
C SER A 74 1.67 14.22 -21.94
N ARG A 75 0.44 14.26 -21.42
CA ARG A 75 -0.24 13.13 -20.80
C ARG A 75 -0.45 12.05 -21.87
N SER A 76 0.52 11.16 -22.04
CA SER A 76 0.32 10.01 -22.91
C SER A 76 -0.79 9.13 -22.30
N LYS A 77 -1.92 9.05 -22.99
CA LYS A 77 -3.05 8.16 -22.60
C LYS A 77 -2.58 6.70 -22.47
N ASN A 78 -1.55 6.31 -23.23
CA ASN A 78 -0.96 4.97 -23.20
C ASN A 78 -0.15 4.71 -21.91
N ALA A 79 0.62 5.68 -21.44
CA ALA A 79 1.36 5.56 -20.18
C ALA A 79 0.42 5.43 -18.96
N HIS A 80 -0.73 6.15 -18.97
CA HIS A 80 -1.74 6.01 -17.92
C HIS A 80 -2.44 4.63 -17.95
N ARG A 81 -2.74 4.13 -19.16
CA ARG A 81 -3.33 2.80 -19.34
C ARG A 81 -2.40 1.68 -18.91
N HIS A 82 -1.11 1.76 -19.23
CA HIS A 82 -0.12 0.75 -18.85
C HIS A 82 -0.02 0.66 -17.32
N ARG A 83 0.17 1.78 -16.64
CA ARG A 83 0.29 1.86 -15.17
C ARG A 83 -0.90 1.32 -14.39
N ALA A 84 -2.12 1.66 -14.83
CA ALA A 84 -3.33 1.24 -14.15
C ALA A 84 -3.50 -0.30 -14.06
N GLY A 85 -2.66 -1.11 -14.75
CA GLY A 85 -2.60 -2.56 -14.61
C GLY A 85 -1.43 -3.05 -13.81
N LEU A 86 -0.38 -2.24 -13.68
CA LEU A 86 0.82 -2.62 -12.94
C LEU A 86 0.68 -2.39 -11.45
N VAL A 87 -0.11 -1.40 -11.04
CA VAL A 87 -0.27 -1.00 -9.62
C VAL A 87 -1.71 -1.18 -9.18
N SER A 88 -1.90 -1.82 -8.04
CA SER A 88 -3.16 -1.81 -7.30
C SER A 88 -2.97 -1.07 -5.98
N TYR A 89 -4.00 -0.34 -5.56
CA TYR A 89 -4.00 0.42 -4.31
C TYR A 89 -5.16 0.01 -3.41
N VAL A 90 -4.83 -0.31 -2.18
CA VAL A 90 -5.78 -0.54 -1.11
C VAL A 90 -5.68 0.65 -0.16
N PRO A 91 -6.68 1.56 -0.16
CA PRO A 91 -6.66 2.76 0.67
C PRO A 91 -6.94 2.43 2.14
N GLN A 92 -6.61 3.37 3.01
CA GLN A 92 -7.07 3.37 4.38
C GLN A 92 -8.60 3.40 4.43
N SER A 93 -9.21 2.62 5.33
CA SER A 93 -10.66 2.38 5.33
C SER A 93 -11.53 3.62 5.64
N GLU A 94 -10.96 4.66 6.23
CA GLU A 94 -11.65 5.91 6.56
C GLU A 94 -12.06 6.74 5.32
N GLU A 95 -11.45 6.48 4.17
CA GLU A 95 -11.75 7.17 2.91
C GLU A 95 -12.93 6.55 2.13
N ILE A 96 -13.60 5.51 2.68
CA ILE A 96 -14.59 4.70 1.94
C ILE A 96 -15.99 4.88 2.51
N ASP A 97 -16.95 5.23 1.66
CA ASP A 97 -18.37 5.22 2.01
C ASP A 97 -18.93 3.79 2.03
N TRP A 98 -19.12 3.26 3.25
CA TRP A 98 -19.62 1.90 3.48
C TRP A 98 -21.14 1.78 3.34
N THR A 99 -21.87 2.87 3.19
CA THR A 99 -23.34 2.86 3.02
C THR A 99 -23.76 2.55 1.59
N PHE A 100 -22.82 2.63 0.65
CA PHE A 100 -23.09 2.35 -0.74
C PHE A 100 -23.54 0.88 -0.94
N PRO A 101 -24.71 0.64 -1.59
CA PRO A 101 -25.32 -0.69 -1.69
C PRO A 101 -24.65 -1.57 -2.74
N ILE A 102 -23.41 -1.99 -2.47
CA ILE A 102 -22.58 -2.84 -3.36
C ILE A 102 -22.23 -4.14 -2.65
N SER A 103 -22.26 -5.26 -3.36
CA SER A 103 -21.85 -6.56 -2.85
C SER A 103 -20.32 -6.70 -2.81
N VAL A 104 -19.82 -7.65 -2.01
CA VAL A 104 -18.40 -8.00 -1.95
C VAL A 104 -17.89 -8.41 -3.33
N ARG A 105 -18.64 -9.23 -4.06
CA ARG A 105 -18.31 -9.65 -5.42
C ARG A 105 -18.18 -8.48 -6.38
N GLU A 106 -19.07 -7.51 -6.30
CA GLU A 106 -19.01 -6.31 -7.15
C GLU A 106 -17.77 -5.46 -6.84
N VAL A 107 -17.40 -5.32 -5.56
CA VAL A 107 -16.13 -4.68 -5.18
C VAL A 107 -14.94 -5.39 -5.79
N VAL A 108 -14.90 -6.72 -5.74
CA VAL A 108 -13.78 -7.50 -6.32
C VAL A 108 -13.80 -7.44 -7.85
N ASN A 109 -14.98 -7.43 -8.49
CA ASN A 109 -15.15 -7.25 -9.93
C ASN A 109 -14.51 -5.94 -10.44
N MET A 110 -14.49 -4.88 -9.62
CA MET A 110 -13.83 -3.61 -9.99
C MET A 110 -12.36 -3.82 -10.33
N GLY A 111 -11.67 -4.81 -9.75
CA GLY A 111 -10.31 -5.18 -10.11
C GLY A 111 -10.16 -5.58 -11.58
N ARG A 112 -11.23 -6.08 -12.20
CA ARG A 112 -11.24 -6.52 -13.59
C ARG A 112 -11.71 -5.47 -14.59
N TYR A 113 -12.27 -4.35 -14.15
CA TYR A 113 -12.90 -3.36 -15.04
C TYR A 113 -11.98 -2.82 -16.13
N ARG A 114 -10.69 -2.80 -15.88
CA ARG A 114 -9.70 -2.39 -16.88
C ARG A 114 -9.59 -3.38 -18.06
N ASN A 115 -9.79 -4.66 -17.79
CA ASN A 115 -9.68 -5.74 -18.76
C ASN A 115 -10.94 -5.88 -19.61
N LEU A 116 -12.03 -5.17 -19.21
CA LEU A 116 -13.29 -5.19 -19.92
C LEU A 116 -13.16 -4.42 -21.25
N GLY A 117 -13.56 -5.09 -22.33
CA GLY A 117 -13.65 -4.45 -23.64
C GLY A 117 -14.77 -3.40 -23.73
N ILE A 118 -15.12 -3.01 -24.95
CA ILE A 118 -16.16 -2.00 -25.23
C ILE A 118 -17.51 -2.37 -24.62
N THR A 119 -17.83 -3.69 -24.56
CA THR A 119 -19.09 -4.21 -24.00
C THR A 119 -19.17 -4.13 -22.48
N ARG A 120 -18.07 -3.89 -21.79
CA ARG A 120 -17.95 -3.87 -20.31
C ARG A 120 -18.51 -5.11 -19.59
N HIS A 121 -18.59 -6.26 -20.27
CA HIS A 121 -19.02 -7.52 -19.67
C HIS A 121 -17.84 -8.35 -19.20
N LEU A 122 -17.95 -8.90 -17.98
CA LEU A 122 -16.98 -9.85 -17.42
C LEU A 122 -17.01 -11.14 -18.23
N ARG A 123 -15.85 -11.56 -18.74
CA ARG A 123 -15.65 -12.83 -19.43
C ARG A 123 -15.52 -13.96 -18.39
N ALA A 124 -15.56 -15.21 -18.85
CA ALA A 124 -15.36 -16.37 -17.97
C ALA A 124 -14.05 -16.29 -17.19
N ALA A 125 -12.95 -15.90 -17.84
CA ALA A 125 -11.65 -15.71 -17.19
C ALA A 125 -11.66 -14.61 -16.12
N ASP A 126 -12.43 -13.53 -16.32
CA ASP A 126 -12.54 -12.45 -15.33
C ASP A 126 -13.32 -12.93 -14.09
N ARG A 127 -14.40 -13.69 -14.32
CA ARG A 127 -15.17 -14.30 -13.21
C ARG A 127 -14.32 -15.30 -12.42
N ALA A 128 -13.57 -16.17 -13.10
CA ALA A 128 -12.67 -17.11 -12.45
C ALA A 128 -11.62 -16.41 -11.59
N ALA A 129 -11.01 -15.30 -12.08
CA ALA A 129 -10.05 -14.53 -11.30
C ALA A 129 -10.69 -13.85 -10.07
N VAL A 130 -11.96 -13.45 -10.16
CA VAL A 130 -12.72 -12.90 -9.03
C VAL A 130 -13.03 -13.98 -8.00
N ASP A 131 -13.47 -15.16 -8.44
CA ASP A 131 -13.78 -16.29 -7.56
C ASP A 131 -12.52 -16.80 -6.85
N GLU A 132 -11.39 -16.88 -7.55
CA GLU A 132 -10.08 -17.20 -6.96
C GLU A 132 -9.66 -16.17 -5.93
N ALA A 133 -9.79 -14.87 -6.24
CA ALA A 133 -9.44 -13.81 -5.31
C ALA A 133 -10.29 -13.85 -4.03
N LEU A 134 -11.59 -14.12 -4.15
CA LEU A 134 -12.50 -14.29 -3.01
C LEU A 134 -12.11 -15.50 -2.16
N ALA A 135 -11.75 -16.61 -2.79
CA ALA A 135 -11.31 -17.82 -2.10
C ALA A 135 -10.01 -17.59 -1.31
N ARG A 136 -9.02 -16.91 -1.89
CA ARG A 136 -7.73 -16.59 -1.24
C ARG A 136 -7.89 -15.79 0.04
N VAL A 137 -8.93 -14.96 0.13
CA VAL A 137 -9.19 -14.14 1.32
C VAL A 137 -10.34 -14.68 2.19
N GLU A 138 -10.79 -15.92 1.97
CA GLU A 138 -11.90 -16.58 2.69
C GLU A 138 -13.18 -15.72 2.73
N LEU A 139 -13.62 -15.21 1.57
CA LEU A 139 -14.85 -14.43 1.43
C LEU A 139 -15.84 -15.03 0.43
N THR A 140 -15.64 -16.26 -0.01
CA THR A 140 -16.52 -16.94 -0.99
C THR A 140 -17.97 -16.96 -0.51
N ASP A 141 -18.21 -17.37 0.74
CA ASP A 141 -19.55 -17.47 1.33
C ASP A 141 -20.21 -16.10 1.62
N LEU A 142 -19.44 -15.02 1.54
CA LEU A 142 -19.90 -13.67 1.76
C LEU A 142 -19.93 -12.84 0.46
N ALA A 143 -19.69 -13.49 -0.69
CA ALA A 143 -19.51 -12.80 -1.96
C ALA A 143 -20.71 -11.94 -2.36
N ASP A 144 -21.93 -12.40 -2.11
CA ASP A 144 -23.16 -11.69 -2.46
C ASP A 144 -23.68 -10.79 -1.34
N ARG A 145 -22.96 -10.75 -0.19
CA ARG A 145 -23.32 -9.89 0.94
C ARG A 145 -22.91 -8.45 0.65
N GLN A 146 -23.71 -7.47 1.12
CA GLN A 146 -23.37 -6.07 1.01
C GLN A 146 -22.10 -5.76 1.80
N ILE A 147 -21.17 -5.00 1.19
CA ILE A 147 -19.87 -4.66 1.78
C ILE A 147 -20.00 -3.95 3.13
N GLY A 148 -21.03 -3.09 3.29
CA GLY A 148 -21.33 -2.38 4.52
C GLY A 148 -21.75 -3.28 5.69
N ALA A 149 -22.25 -4.50 5.41
CA ALA A 149 -22.64 -5.47 6.42
C ALA A 149 -21.49 -6.37 6.92
N LEU A 150 -20.26 -6.17 6.42
CA LEU A 150 -19.08 -6.90 6.81
C LEU A 150 -18.39 -6.27 8.03
N SER A 151 -17.65 -7.09 8.80
CA SER A 151 -16.70 -6.59 9.80
C SER A 151 -15.56 -5.78 9.16
N GLY A 152 -14.86 -4.96 9.97
CA GLY A 152 -13.70 -4.18 9.49
C GLY A 152 -12.64 -5.05 8.82
N GLY A 153 -12.28 -6.18 9.43
CA GLY A 153 -11.33 -7.14 8.86
C GLY A 153 -11.81 -7.77 7.55
N GLN A 154 -13.10 -8.15 7.47
CA GLN A 154 -13.70 -8.68 6.25
C GLN A 154 -13.70 -7.64 5.11
N ARG A 155 -14.02 -6.37 5.42
CA ARG A 155 -13.97 -5.27 4.44
C ARG A 155 -12.55 -5.11 3.86
N LYS A 156 -11.51 -5.10 4.71
CA LYS A 156 -10.12 -5.01 4.27
C LYS A 156 -9.72 -6.18 3.39
N ARG A 157 -10.14 -7.42 3.76
CA ARG A 157 -9.94 -8.60 2.92
C ARG A 157 -10.59 -8.46 1.54
N ALA A 158 -11.79 -7.89 1.45
CA ALA A 158 -12.46 -7.65 0.17
C ALA A 158 -11.67 -6.67 -0.73
N PHE A 159 -11.07 -5.63 -0.16
CA PHE A 159 -10.22 -4.72 -0.93
C PHE A 159 -8.89 -5.35 -1.36
N VAL A 160 -8.32 -6.23 -0.53
CA VAL A 160 -7.15 -7.03 -0.94
C VAL A 160 -7.55 -8.01 -2.04
N ALA A 161 -8.71 -8.67 -1.96
CA ALA A 161 -9.23 -9.52 -3.03
C ALA A 161 -9.42 -8.76 -4.35
N ARG A 162 -9.90 -7.51 -4.30
CA ARG A 162 -9.98 -6.64 -5.48
C ARG A 162 -8.60 -6.42 -6.11
N ALA A 163 -7.57 -6.20 -5.26
CA ALA A 163 -6.19 -6.02 -5.73
C ALA A 163 -5.63 -7.31 -6.35
N ILE A 164 -5.92 -8.47 -5.77
CA ILE A 164 -5.57 -9.79 -6.32
C ILE A 164 -6.25 -10.00 -7.67
N ALA A 165 -7.56 -9.79 -7.76
CA ALA A 165 -8.32 -9.95 -8.99
C ALA A 165 -7.80 -9.04 -10.13
N GLN A 166 -7.23 -7.88 -9.81
CA GLN A 166 -6.60 -6.99 -10.78
C GLN A 166 -5.36 -7.62 -11.43
N GLY A 167 -4.64 -8.52 -10.73
CA GLY A 167 -3.40 -9.12 -11.21
C GLY A 167 -2.27 -8.12 -11.35
N ALA A 168 -2.18 -7.14 -10.46
CA ALA A 168 -1.16 -6.11 -10.47
C ALA A 168 0.21 -6.67 -10.04
N GLN A 169 1.28 -6.19 -10.68
CA GLN A 169 2.66 -6.54 -10.30
C GLN A 169 3.11 -5.85 -9.02
N MET A 170 2.48 -4.72 -8.67
CA MET A 170 2.76 -3.95 -7.47
C MET A 170 1.48 -3.66 -6.69
N LEU A 171 1.50 -3.96 -5.40
CA LEU A 171 0.45 -3.63 -4.47
C LEU A 171 0.92 -2.51 -3.54
N LEU A 172 0.10 -1.46 -3.42
CA LEU A 172 0.25 -0.40 -2.43
C LEU A 172 -0.84 -0.59 -1.38
N LEU A 173 -0.45 -0.93 -0.16
CA LEU A 173 -1.37 -1.21 0.95
C LEU A 173 -1.22 -0.13 2.02
N ASP A 174 -2.25 0.72 2.17
CA ASP A 174 -2.21 1.82 3.14
C ASP A 174 -2.92 1.38 4.43
N GLU A 175 -2.14 1.06 5.44
CA GLU A 175 -2.55 0.56 6.76
C GLU A 175 -3.54 -0.62 6.71
N PRO A 176 -3.20 -1.72 6.02
CA PRO A 176 -4.15 -2.82 5.80
C PRO A 176 -4.52 -3.55 7.09
N PHE A 177 -3.74 -3.42 8.15
CA PHE A 177 -3.95 -4.13 9.42
C PHE A 177 -4.64 -3.27 10.50
N ALA A 178 -4.78 -1.95 10.30
CA ALA A 178 -5.36 -1.05 11.31
C ALA A 178 -6.81 -1.44 11.62
N GLY A 179 -7.15 -1.67 12.89
CA GLY A 179 -8.48 -2.07 13.33
C GLY A 179 -8.95 -3.45 12.86
N VAL A 180 -8.01 -4.34 12.54
CA VAL A 180 -8.27 -5.72 12.13
C VAL A 180 -7.98 -6.65 13.30
N ASP A 181 -8.82 -7.67 13.49
CA ASP A 181 -8.58 -8.72 14.49
C ASP A 181 -7.35 -9.57 14.13
N LYS A 182 -6.72 -10.19 15.13
CA LYS A 182 -5.47 -10.95 14.96
C LYS A 182 -5.57 -12.11 13.97
N ARG A 183 -6.74 -12.74 13.83
CA ARG A 183 -6.95 -13.82 12.86
C ARG A 183 -6.96 -13.26 11.43
N SER A 184 -7.70 -12.21 11.20
CA SER A 184 -7.74 -11.53 9.89
C SER A 184 -6.39 -10.92 9.51
N GLU A 185 -5.64 -10.36 10.47
CA GLU A 185 -4.28 -9.87 10.28
C GLU A 185 -3.34 -10.99 9.82
N ALA A 186 -3.29 -12.10 10.57
CA ALA A 186 -2.44 -13.25 10.23
C ALA A 186 -2.75 -13.80 8.83
N MET A 187 -4.05 -13.88 8.47
CA MET A 187 -4.47 -14.30 7.14
C MET A 187 -4.00 -13.32 6.07
N LEU A 188 -4.18 -12.01 6.24
CA LEU A 188 -3.71 -11.00 5.29
C LEU A 188 -2.20 -11.08 5.08
N ILE A 189 -1.42 -11.29 6.15
CA ILE A 189 0.04 -11.49 6.06
C ILE A 189 0.37 -12.71 5.21
N GLN A 190 -0.33 -13.83 5.40
CA GLN A 190 -0.13 -15.03 4.58
C GLN A 190 -0.44 -14.77 3.10
N VAL A 191 -1.55 -14.10 2.80
CA VAL A 191 -1.92 -13.72 1.43
C VAL A 191 -0.85 -12.82 0.81
N ILE A 192 -0.34 -11.82 1.55
CA ILE A 192 0.72 -10.91 1.08
C ILE A 192 2.01 -11.69 0.77
N LYS A 193 2.40 -12.64 1.64
CA LYS A 193 3.56 -13.51 1.41
C LYS A 193 3.39 -14.38 0.16
N GLN A 194 2.22 -14.98 -0.02
CA GLN A 194 1.91 -15.77 -1.23
C GLN A 194 2.03 -14.93 -2.51
N LEU A 195 1.48 -13.70 -2.51
CA LEU A 195 1.58 -12.80 -3.65
C LEU A 195 3.04 -12.43 -3.97
N ARG A 196 3.87 -12.19 -2.95
CA ARG A 196 5.32 -11.98 -3.13
C ARG A 196 5.97 -13.21 -3.77
N ASP A 197 5.67 -14.40 -3.28
CA ASP A 197 6.24 -15.67 -3.77
C ASP A 197 5.81 -15.94 -5.23
N GLU A 198 4.64 -15.43 -5.64
CA GLU A 198 4.16 -15.39 -7.03
C GLU A 198 4.81 -14.27 -7.87
N GLY A 199 5.70 -13.46 -7.28
CA GLY A 199 6.47 -12.42 -7.96
C GLY A 199 5.91 -11.00 -7.82
N ALA A 200 4.81 -10.79 -7.10
CA ALA A 200 4.29 -9.46 -6.84
C ALA A 200 5.20 -8.68 -5.87
N THR A 201 5.30 -7.38 -6.07
CA THR A 201 5.99 -6.48 -5.14
C THR A 201 4.95 -5.75 -4.29
N VAL A 202 5.15 -5.70 -2.98
CA VAL A 202 4.22 -5.08 -2.05
C VAL A 202 4.90 -3.95 -1.29
N LEU A 203 4.33 -2.75 -1.35
CA LEU A 203 4.72 -1.64 -0.49
C LEU A 203 3.58 -1.41 0.51
N VAL A 204 3.83 -1.70 1.78
CA VAL A 204 2.83 -1.66 2.85
C VAL A 204 3.18 -0.59 3.87
N SER A 205 2.27 0.38 4.07
CA SER A 205 2.38 1.29 5.20
C SER A 205 1.80 0.64 6.45
N THR A 206 2.48 0.77 7.57
CA THR A 206 1.98 0.33 8.88
C THR A 206 2.63 1.11 10.00
N HIS A 207 1.94 1.23 11.11
CA HIS A 207 2.47 1.71 12.37
C HIS A 207 2.79 0.56 13.35
N ASP A 208 2.37 -0.68 13.03
CA ASP A 208 2.75 -1.87 13.80
C ASP A 208 4.14 -2.37 13.34
N LEU A 209 5.16 -1.91 14.06
CA LEU A 209 6.55 -2.21 13.77
C LEU A 209 6.92 -3.66 14.10
N ALA A 210 6.25 -4.24 15.10
CA ALA A 210 6.50 -5.62 15.52
C ALA A 210 6.01 -6.62 14.48
N THR A 211 4.81 -6.41 13.98
CA THR A 211 4.23 -7.22 12.90
C THR A 211 5.06 -7.08 11.61
N LEU A 212 5.51 -5.87 11.27
CA LEU A 212 6.31 -5.65 10.06
C LEU A 212 7.59 -6.47 10.01
N ARG A 213 8.31 -6.59 11.12
CA ARG A 213 9.53 -7.41 11.24
C ARG A 213 9.32 -8.88 10.87
N GLN A 214 8.09 -9.40 10.99
CA GLN A 214 7.80 -10.82 10.78
C GLN A 214 7.60 -11.20 9.31
N PHE A 215 7.36 -10.23 8.43
CA PHE A 215 6.99 -10.55 7.05
C PHE A 215 7.62 -9.66 5.98
N ALA A 216 8.16 -8.48 6.32
CA ALA A 216 8.79 -7.61 5.33
C ALA A 216 10.22 -8.04 5.03
N ASP A 217 10.62 -7.95 3.76
CA ASP A 217 11.99 -8.24 3.31
C ASP A 217 12.89 -7.01 3.47
N GLU A 218 12.31 -5.82 3.35
CA GLU A 218 13.00 -4.53 3.47
C GLU A 218 12.05 -3.46 4.03
N ALA A 219 12.59 -2.34 4.47
CA ALA A 219 11.81 -1.25 5.04
C ALA A 219 12.37 0.12 4.63
N LEU A 220 11.46 1.08 4.48
CA LEU A 220 11.72 2.50 4.21
C LEU A 220 11.28 3.34 5.41
N LEU A 221 12.17 4.18 5.90
CA LEU A 221 11.86 5.17 6.93
C LEU A 221 11.61 6.52 6.26
N LEU A 222 10.37 6.99 6.33
CA LEU A 222 9.92 8.20 5.64
C LEU A 222 9.63 9.34 6.63
N ARG A 223 10.28 10.49 6.38
CA ARG A 223 9.96 11.80 7.00
C ARG A 223 10.02 12.88 5.92
N ARG A 224 8.99 12.96 5.07
CA ARG A 224 8.94 13.78 3.84
C ARG A 224 10.03 13.45 2.81
N ARG A 225 11.07 12.77 3.20
CA ARG A 225 12.13 12.15 2.37
C ARG A 225 12.47 10.79 2.96
N ILE A 226 13.09 9.94 2.18
CA ILE A 226 13.59 8.66 2.69
C ILE A 226 14.82 8.96 3.54
N LEU A 227 14.75 8.59 4.81
CA LEU A 227 15.85 8.70 5.76
C LEU A 227 16.73 7.45 5.75
N MET A 228 16.11 6.29 5.53
CA MET A 228 16.78 5.00 5.52
C MET A 228 16.02 4.00 4.65
N HIS A 229 16.74 3.11 3.96
CA HIS A 229 16.23 1.96 3.24
C HIS A 229 17.18 0.78 3.49
N ASP A 230 16.74 -0.21 4.24
CA ASP A 230 17.52 -1.39 4.63
C ASP A 230 16.58 -2.51 5.11
N THR A 231 17.12 -3.57 5.72
CA THR A 231 16.32 -4.62 6.37
C THR A 231 15.47 -4.05 7.50
N PRO A 232 14.32 -4.67 7.82
CA PRO A 232 13.46 -4.20 8.90
C PRO A 232 14.18 -4.06 10.24
N GLU A 233 15.11 -4.98 10.56
CA GLU A 233 15.87 -4.96 11.82
C GLU A 233 16.70 -3.69 11.97
N LYS A 234 17.37 -3.27 10.90
CA LYS A 234 18.19 -2.05 10.91
C LYS A 234 17.34 -0.79 10.92
N VAL A 235 16.31 -0.74 10.08
CA VAL A 235 15.41 0.43 9.99
C VAL A 235 14.68 0.65 11.30
N LEU A 236 14.27 -0.42 11.98
CA LEU A 236 13.54 -0.40 13.24
C LEU A 236 14.46 -0.43 14.48
N ALA A 237 15.76 -0.26 14.31
CA ALA A 237 16.65 -0.08 15.44
C ALA A 237 16.30 1.19 16.21
N PRO A 238 16.29 1.17 17.56
CA PRO A 238 15.85 2.30 18.39
C PRO A 238 16.52 3.63 18.02
N GLU A 239 17.82 3.60 17.77
CA GLU A 239 18.61 4.77 17.40
C GLU A 239 18.15 5.42 16.09
N ASN A 240 17.67 4.64 15.12
CA ASN A 240 17.16 5.14 13.84
C ASN A 240 15.77 5.74 14.00
N LEU A 241 14.93 5.12 14.82
CA LEU A 241 13.59 5.64 15.15
C LEU A 241 13.69 6.95 15.94
N VAL A 242 14.61 7.04 16.91
CA VAL A 242 14.91 8.29 17.64
C VAL A 242 15.31 9.40 16.69
N ARG A 243 16.27 9.17 15.80
CA ARG A 243 16.72 10.16 14.80
C ARG A 243 15.61 10.60 13.86
N ALA A 244 14.72 9.66 13.48
CA ALA A 244 13.62 9.95 12.58
C ALA A 244 12.49 10.75 13.25
N PHE A 245 12.16 10.39 14.49
CA PHE A 245 10.98 10.88 15.20
C PHE A 245 11.30 11.94 16.26
N GLY A 246 12.59 12.14 16.60
CA GLY A 246 13.03 13.15 17.56
C GLY A 246 12.69 12.83 19.01
N MET A 247 12.63 11.53 19.36
CA MET A 247 12.29 11.04 20.69
C MET A 247 13.54 10.62 21.45
N GLU A 248 13.60 10.91 22.76
CA GLU A 248 14.50 10.25 23.66
C GLU A 248 13.91 8.85 23.98
N VAL A 249 14.67 7.79 23.79
CA VAL A 249 14.27 6.42 24.12
C VAL A 249 15.05 5.99 25.32
N ASP A 250 14.36 5.69 26.39
CA ASP A 250 14.94 4.95 27.52
C ASP A 250 15.24 3.50 27.09
N ALA A 251 16.46 3.04 27.28
CA ALA A 251 17.05 1.83 26.70
C ALA A 251 16.45 0.50 27.22
N GLY A 252 15.17 0.47 27.57
CA GLY A 252 14.54 -0.74 28.14
C GLY A 252 13.04 -0.91 27.91
N ALA A 253 12.34 0.06 27.35
CA ALA A 253 10.90 -0.02 27.18
C ALA A 253 10.50 -0.49 25.76
N PRO A 254 9.43 -1.30 25.59
CA PRO A 254 8.90 -1.64 24.28
C PRO A 254 8.36 -0.40 23.57
N ILE A 255 8.75 -0.21 22.31
CA ILE A 255 8.33 0.95 21.49
C ILE A 255 7.04 0.59 20.77
N VAL A 256 5.95 1.26 21.11
CA VAL A 256 4.66 1.18 20.42
C VAL A 256 4.39 2.51 19.72
N ALA A 257 4.17 2.48 18.40
CA ALA A 257 3.75 3.66 17.65
C ALA A 257 2.25 3.89 17.88
N THR A 258 1.91 5.01 18.51
CA THR A 258 0.52 5.43 18.71
C THR A 258 0.07 6.43 17.66
N THR A 259 -1.23 6.68 17.53
CA THR A 259 -1.81 7.65 16.59
C THR A 259 -1.32 9.09 16.83
N GLU A 260 -0.82 9.40 18.02
CA GLU A 260 -0.26 10.72 18.40
C GLU A 260 1.28 10.77 18.36
N GLY A 261 1.93 9.61 18.16
CA GLY A 261 3.39 9.48 18.17
C GLY A 261 3.78 8.12 18.75
N VAL A 262 5.09 7.92 18.97
CA VAL A 262 5.59 6.72 19.64
C VAL A 262 5.51 6.95 21.15
N ALA A 263 4.83 6.07 21.90
CA ALA A 263 4.78 6.11 23.37
C ALA A 263 5.60 4.97 23.95
N LEU A 264 6.16 5.20 25.15
CA LEU A 264 6.79 4.15 25.96
C LEU A 264 5.71 3.50 26.83
N GLU A 265 5.63 2.19 26.85
CA GLU A 265 4.85 1.49 27.88
C GLU A 265 5.64 1.53 29.20
N GLU A 266 5.13 2.29 30.18
CA GLU A 266 5.62 2.17 31.56
C GLU A 266 5.19 0.80 32.12
N LYS A 267 6.16 0.00 32.53
CA LYS A 267 5.89 -1.21 33.32
C LYS A 267 5.49 -0.80 34.74
N GLU A 268 4.27 -1.14 35.16
CA GLU A 268 3.91 -1.27 36.56
C GLU A 268 4.63 -2.47 37.19
#